data_464badc8031e20a2f42ff57eb2d7d3f2
#
_entry.id   464badc8031e20a2f42ff57eb2d7d3f2
#
_cell.length_a   1.000
_cell.length_b   1.000
_cell.length_c   1.000
_cell.angle_alpha   90.00
_cell.angle_beta   90.00
_cell.angle_gamma   90.00
#
_symmetry.space_group_name_H-M   'P 1'
#
loop_
_entity.id
_entity.type
_entity.pdbx_description
1 polymer ?
#
loop_
_entity_poly.entity_id
_entity_poly.type
_entity_poly.pdbx_seq_one_letter_code
_entity_poly.pdbx_strand_id
1 'polypeptide(L)'
;MKCDCSSACPSSVPDARQSLNTCVAAIGAEIYAKYGPQVGWNQLLQILEDRTCTRYPCEIVFDAAPLQAGEFAHPVAKGDRPADGFTIHVHPFFMMQLDQVPLLVLYQLVLVNYGAFAAPDDAETFGAAALGLTKDEYYHALCQLADQLEPDALPG
;
A
#
# COMPACT_ATOMS: atom_id res chain seq x y z
N MET A 1 -1.63 5.04 -22.59
CA MET A 1 -1.54 4.50 -22.29
C MET A 1 -1.65 4.25 -21.61
N LYS A 2 -1.51 4.51 -21.52
CA LYS A 2 -1.69 4.09 -20.65
C LYS A 2 -0.83 3.40 -20.12
N CYS A 3 -0.23 3.86 -19.10
CA CYS A 3 0.47 2.78 -18.66
C CYS A 3 -0.52 1.74 -18.36
N ASP A 4 -0.56 0.85 -19.18
CA ASP A 4 -1.44 -0.23 -18.92
C ASP A 4 -0.64 -1.22 -18.16
N CYS A 5 -0.37 -0.92 -16.93
CA CYS A 5 0.52 -1.75 -16.15
C CYS A 5 0.02 -3.14 -15.99
N SER A 6 -1.29 -3.30 -15.99
CA SER A 6 -1.81 -4.63 -15.80
C SER A 6 -1.54 -5.52 -16.99
N SER A 7 -1.36 -4.96 -18.15
CA SER A 7 -1.06 -5.80 -19.30
C SER A 7 0.39 -5.69 -19.71
N ALA A 8 0.98 -4.54 -19.52
CA ALA A 8 2.33 -4.35 -19.98
C ALA A 8 3.38 -4.79 -18.99
N CYS A 9 3.09 -4.72 -17.72
CA CYS A 9 4.05 -5.16 -16.77
C CYS A 9 4.08 -6.60 -16.89
N PRO A 10 4.80 -7.18 -16.44
CA PRO A 10 6.00 -7.80 -16.62
C PRO A 10 5.93 -8.95 -17.53
N SER A 11 6.80 -9.03 -18.38
CA SER A 11 6.84 -10.12 -19.27
C SER A 11 8.03 -11.03 -19.03
N SER A 12 9.15 -10.53 -18.58
CA SER A 12 10.25 -11.40 -18.28
C SER A 12 10.86 -10.96 -16.98
N VAL A 13 11.50 -11.87 -16.30
CA VAL A 13 11.83 -11.65 -14.90
C VAL A 13 12.74 -10.46 -14.64
N PRO A 14 13.91 -10.33 -15.27
CA PRO A 14 14.73 -9.17 -14.96
C PRO A 14 14.10 -7.87 -15.40
N ASP A 15 13.50 -7.88 -16.58
CA ASP A 15 12.83 -6.68 -17.07
C ASP A 15 11.55 -6.43 -16.34
N ALA A 16 10.93 -7.50 -15.83
CA ALA A 16 9.68 -7.40 -15.11
C ALA A 16 9.84 -6.61 -13.82
N ARG A 17 10.96 -6.81 -13.13
CA ARG A 17 11.22 -6.10 -11.89
C ARG A 17 11.32 -4.60 -12.11
N GLN A 18 12.05 -4.20 -13.12
CA GLN A 18 12.20 -2.81 -13.46
C GLN A 18 10.91 -2.22 -13.99
N SER A 19 10.18 -3.00 -14.80
CA SER A 19 8.92 -2.55 -15.35
C SER A 19 7.87 -2.36 -14.28
N LEU A 20 7.84 -3.25 -13.29
CA LEU A 20 6.89 -3.11 -12.20
C LEU A 20 7.15 -1.83 -11.43
N ASN A 21 8.42 -1.54 -11.12
CA ASN A 21 8.73 -0.33 -10.38
C ASN A 21 8.29 0.90 -11.15
N THR A 22 8.52 0.93 -12.44
CA THR A 22 8.09 2.03 -13.29
C THR A 22 6.56 2.16 -13.31
N CYS A 23 5.87 1.04 -13.38
CA CYS A 23 4.41 1.06 -13.41
C CYS A 23 3.81 1.55 -12.11
N VAL A 24 4.35 1.09 -10.98
CA VAL A 24 3.79 1.53 -9.70
C VAL A 24 4.07 3.01 -9.48
N ALA A 25 5.20 3.50 -9.97
CA ALA A 25 5.48 4.93 -9.89
C ALA A 25 4.46 5.72 -10.68
N ALA A 26 4.10 5.25 -11.87
CA ALA A 26 3.13 5.94 -12.72
C ALA A 26 1.74 5.91 -12.10
N ILE A 27 1.32 4.77 -11.55
CA ILE A 27 0.01 4.68 -10.92
C ILE A 27 -0.03 5.56 -9.68
N GLY A 28 1.05 5.56 -8.90
CA GLY A 28 1.13 6.43 -7.75
C GLY A 28 1.00 7.90 -8.12
N ALA A 29 1.68 8.31 -9.19
CA ALA A 29 1.59 9.68 -9.64
C ALA A 29 0.16 10.04 -10.07
N GLU A 30 -0.56 9.09 -10.66
CA GLU A 30 -1.95 9.31 -11.02
C GLU A 30 -2.84 9.46 -9.79
N ILE A 31 -2.55 8.70 -8.74
CA ILE A 31 -3.29 8.84 -7.50
C ILE A 31 -3.08 10.23 -6.92
N TYR A 32 -1.84 10.69 -6.93
CA TYR A 32 -1.52 12.01 -6.43
C TYR A 32 -2.27 13.08 -7.23
N ALA A 33 -2.31 12.93 -8.54
CA ALA A 33 -2.98 13.91 -9.38
C ALA A 33 -4.49 13.88 -9.20
N LYS A 34 -5.04 12.70 -8.91
CA LYS A 34 -6.49 12.53 -8.87
C LYS A 34 -7.05 12.75 -7.46
N TYR A 35 -6.34 12.33 -6.46
CA TYR A 35 -6.83 12.37 -5.07
C TYR A 35 -6.00 13.27 -4.16
N GLY A 36 -4.78 13.60 -4.55
CA GLY A 36 -3.91 14.45 -3.76
C GLY A 36 -4.30 15.90 -3.87
N PRO A 37 -3.43 16.77 -3.37
CA PRO A 37 -2.17 16.46 -2.71
C PRO A 37 -2.30 15.82 -1.36
N GLN A 38 -3.46 15.92 -0.75
CA GLN A 38 -3.64 15.35 0.58
C GLN A 38 -4.55 14.14 0.51
N VAL A 39 -3.94 12.97 0.59
CA VAL A 39 -4.69 11.72 0.58
C VAL A 39 -5.01 11.36 2.02
N GLY A 40 -6.23 11.67 2.42
CA GLY A 40 -6.71 11.34 3.75
C GLY A 40 -7.57 10.09 3.72
N TRP A 41 -8.31 9.89 4.81
CA TRP A 41 -9.13 8.69 4.96
C TRP A 41 -10.18 8.57 3.85
N ASN A 42 -10.88 9.66 3.55
CA ASN A 42 -11.93 9.61 2.54
C ASN A 42 -11.37 9.33 1.16
N GLN A 43 -10.23 9.94 0.84
CA GLN A 43 -9.58 9.70 -0.43
C GLN A 43 -9.12 8.26 -0.53
N LEU A 44 -8.62 7.71 0.57
CA LEU A 44 -8.19 6.32 0.58
C LEU A 44 -9.35 5.40 0.25
N LEU A 45 -10.52 5.64 0.83
CA LEU A 45 -11.67 4.79 0.55
C LEU A 45 -12.05 4.84 -0.93
N GLN A 46 -11.92 6.01 -1.55
CA GLN A 46 -12.19 6.13 -2.97
C GLN A 46 -11.14 5.38 -3.79
N ILE A 47 -9.89 5.45 -3.38
CA ILE A 47 -8.82 4.73 -4.06
C ILE A 47 -9.07 3.24 -4.03
N LEU A 48 -9.54 2.72 -2.90
CA LEU A 48 -9.82 1.29 -2.79
C LEU A 48 -10.93 0.83 -3.72
N GLU A 49 -11.82 1.74 -4.13
CA GLU A 49 -12.88 1.40 -5.05
C GLU A 49 -12.54 1.71 -6.50
N ASP A 50 -11.41 2.33 -6.73
CA ASP A 50 -10.99 2.73 -8.06
C ASP A 50 -10.15 1.61 -8.67
N ARG A 51 -10.71 0.91 -9.63
CA ARG A 51 -10.04 -0.26 -10.21
C ARG A 51 -8.82 0.08 -11.04
N THR A 52 -8.58 1.34 -11.32
CA THR A 52 -7.32 1.73 -11.95
C THR A 52 -6.20 1.81 -10.92
N CYS A 53 -6.54 1.89 -9.64
CA CYS A 53 -5.58 1.99 -8.55
C CYS A 53 -5.50 0.68 -7.78
N THR A 54 -6.63 0.06 -7.53
CA THR A 54 -6.73 -1.15 -6.70
C THR A 54 -7.37 -2.24 -7.53
N ARG A 55 -6.59 -3.22 -7.92
CA ARG A 55 -7.04 -4.23 -8.88
C ARG A 55 -8.16 -5.11 -8.36
N TYR A 56 -8.18 -5.36 -7.07
CA TYR A 56 -9.11 -6.30 -6.47
C TYR A 56 -9.86 -5.65 -5.32
N PRO A 57 -11.07 -6.11 -5.01
CA PRO A 57 -11.82 -5.51 -3.90
C PRO A 57 -11.05 -5.59 -2.60
N CYS A 58 -11.03 -4.50 -1.86
CA CYS A 58 -10.33 -4.46 -0.58
C CYS A 58 -11.18 -3.76 0.45
N GLU A 59 -11.10 -4.26 1.68
CA GLU A 59 -11.70 -3.55 2.80
C GLU A 59 -10.65 -3.40 3.89
N ILE A 60 -10.83 -2.43 4.75
CA ILE A 60 -9.92 -2.18 5.86
C ILE A 60 -10.59 -2.60 7.15
N VAL A 61 -9.86 -3.37 7.96
CA VAL A 61 -10.35 -3.80 9.26
C VAL A 61 -9.26 -3.51 10.27
N PHE A 62 -9.64 -2.89 11.37
CA PHE A 62 -8.68 -2.60 12.44
C PHE A 62 -8.65 -3.77 13.41
N ASP A 63 -7.72 -4.69 13.17
CA ASP A 63 -7.62 -5.92 13.93
C ASP A 63 -6.18 -6.41 13.88
N ALA A 64 -5.56 -6.56 15.03
CA ALA A 64 -4.18 -6.98 15.10
C ALA A 64 -4.00 -8.50 15.08
N ALA A 65 -5.07 -9.26 15.11
CA ALA A 65 -4.96 -10.71 15.22
C ALA A 65 -4.06 -11.33 14.15
N PRO A 66 -4.17 -10.96 12.87
CA PRO A 66 -3.29 -11.55 11.85
C PRO A 66 -1.94 -10.86 11.77
N LEU A 67 -1.69 -9.83 12.57
CA LEU A 67 -0.43 -9.08 12.48
C LEU A 67 0.61 -9.69 13.39
N GLN A 68 1.86 -9.58 12.96
CA GLN A 68 2.98 -9.97 13.79
C GLN A 68 3.41 -8.78 14.63
N ALA A 69 4.22 -9.05 15.63
CA ALA A 69 4.71 -7.98 16.50
C ALA A 69 5.41 -6.92 15.65
N GLY A 70 5.05 -5.68 15.86
CA GLY A 70 5.66 -4.56 15.15
C GLY A 70 5.10 -4.32 13.77
N GLU A 71 4.20 -5.17 13.30
CA GLU A 71 3.61 -5.02 11.98
C GLU A 71 2.41 -4.08 12.05
N PHE A 72 2.39 -3.07 11.19
CA PHE A 72 1.30 -2.10 11.27
C PHE A 72 0.11 -2.46 10.38
N ALA A 73 0.33 -3.24 9.34
CA ALA A 73 -0.77 -3.63 8.45
C ALA A 73 -0.35 -4.83 7.62
N HIS A 74 -1.34 -5.58 7.14
CA HIS A 74 -1.07 -6.74 6.33
C HIS A 74 -2.32 -7.13 5.55
N PRO A 75 -2.21 -7.44 4.25
CA PRO A 75 -3.38 -7.86 3.48
C PRO A 75 -3.57 -9.36 3.63
N VAL A 76 -4.81 -9.77 3.78
CA VAL A 76 -5.17 -11.19 3.87
C VAL A 76 -6.21 -11.48 2.80
N ALA A 77 -5.95 -12.51 1.99
CA ALA A 77 -6.88 -12.88 0.93
C ALA A 77 -8.18 -13.43 1.52
N LYS A 78 -9.28 -13.07 0.88
CA LYS A 78 -10.59 -13.54 1.32
C LYS A 78 -10.93 -14.91 0.78
N GLY A 79 -10.27 -15.31 -0.30
CA GLY A 79 -10.57 -16.59 -0.92
C GLY A 79 -9.36 -17.11 -1.66
N ASP A 80 -9.61 -18.07 -2.54
CA ASP A 80 -8.52 -18.74 -3.25
C ASP A 80 -7.96 -17.93 -4.39
N ARG A 81 -8.71 -16.95 -4.88
CA ARG A 81 -8.29 -16.14 -6.02
C ARG A 81 -8.22 -14.69 -5.62
N PRO A 82 -7.30 -13.95 -6.25
CA PRO A 82 -7.22 -12.51 -5.94
C PRO A 82 -8.54 -11.78 -6.18
N ALA A 83 -9.33 -12.22 -7.17
CA ALA A 83 -10.60 -11.58 -7.47
C ALA A 83 -11.61 -11.71 -6.33
N ASP A 84 -11.39 -12.64 -5.40
CA ASP A 84 -12.25 -12.78 -4.24
C ASP A 84 -12.05 -11.61 -3.27
N GLY A 85 -11.00 -10.85 -3.44
CA GLY A 85 -10.77 -9.67 -2.64
C GLY A 85 -9.83 -9.92 -1.47
N PHE A 86 -9.53 -8.84 -0.78
CA PHE A 86 -8.59 -8.88 0.34
C PHE A 86 -9.13 -8.07 1.50
N THR A 87 -8.75 -8.45 2.68
CA THR A 87 -8.96 -7.65 3.89
C THR A 87 -7.60 -7.10 4.29
N ILE A 88 -7.50 -5.78 4.36
CA ILE A 88 -6.27 -5.15 4.83
C ILE A 88 -6.44 -4.91 6.31
N HIS A 89 -5.73 -5.69 7.11
CA HIS A 89 -5.78 -5.54 8.56
C HIS A 89 -4.81 -4.46 8.95
N VAL A 90 -5.29 -3.47 9.69
CA VAL A 90 -4.48 -2.37 10.18
C VAL A 90 -4.47 -2.44 11.68
N HIS A 91 -3.32 -2.20 12.29
CA HIS A 91 -3.22 -2.26 13.75
C HIS A 91 -4.21 -1.27 14.37
N PRO A 92 -4.99 -1.71 15.37
CA PRO A 92 -6.02 -0.85 15.97
C PRO A 92 -5.49 0.45 16.54
N PHE A 93 -4.21 0.49 16.86
CA PHE A 93 -3.58 1.71 17.36
C PHE A 93 -3.87 2.90 16.44
N PHE A 94 -4.01 2.64 15.12
CA PHE A 94 -4.18 3.71 14.15
C PHE A 94 -5.63 4.12 13.95
N MET A 95 -6.57 3.51 14.66
CA MET A 95 -7.95 3.93 14.58
C MET A 95 -8.12 5.39 14.97
N MET A 96 -7.27 5.88 15.83
CA MET A 96 -7.30 7.27 16.26
C MET A 96 -6.46 8.17 15.38
N GLN A 97 -5.87 7.63 14.35
CA GLN A 97 -5.00 8.37 13.45
C GLN A 97 -5.36 8.04 12.00
N LEU A 98 -6.64 8.24 11.66
CA LEU A 98 -7.10 7.87 10.33
C LEU A 98 -6.37 8.62 9.22
N ASP A 99 -5.88 9.81 9.51
CA ASP A 99 -5.12 10.56 8.52
C ASP A 99 -3.76 9.93 8.23
N GLN A 100 -3.29 9.02 9.07
CA GLN A 100 -2.03 8.32 8.84
C GLN A 100 -2.25 6.97 8.17
N VAL A 101 -3.47 6.45 8.19
CA VAL A 101 -3.75 5.14 7.64
C VAL A 101 -3.43 5.06 6.14
N PRO A 102 -3.64 6.11 5.34
CA PRO A 102 -3.25 6.01 3.93
C PRO A 102 -1.80 5.65 3.71
N LEU A 103 -0.89 6.13 4.56
CA LEU A 103 0.51 5.76 4.40
C LEU A 103 0.71 4.26 4.52
N LEU A 104 -0.02 3.65 5.44
CA LEU A 104 0.11 2.22 5.70
C LEU A 104 -0.55 1.39 4.62
N VAL A 105 -1.74 1.80 4.20
CA VAL A 105 -2.53 1.02 3.27
C VAL A 105 -1.98 1.11 1.85
N LEU A 106 -1.47 2.26 1.45
CA LEU A 106 -0.88 2.37 0.11
C LEU A 106 0.27 1.41 -0.06
N TYR A 107 1.07 1.21 0.98
CA TYR A 107 2.13 0.22 0.93
C TYR A 107 1.57 -1.17 0.66
N GLN A 108 0.46 -1.51 1.31
CA GLN A 108 -0.12 -2.84 1.18
C GLN A 108 -0.78 -3.05 -0.19
N LEU A 109 -1.22 -1.99 -0.84
CA LEU A 109 -1.89 -2.13 -2.12
C LEU A 109 -1.00 -2.74 -3.18
N VAL A 110 0.29 -2.49 -3.12
CA VAL A 110 1.20 -3.09 -4.07
C VAL A 110 1.23 -4.61 -3.88
N LEU A 111 1.18 -5.04 -2.63
CA LEU A 111 1.13 -6.48 -2.34
C LEU A 111 -0.18 -7.08 -2.82
N VAL A 112 -1.28 -6.37 -2.65
CA VAL A 112 -2.57 -6.83 -3.12
C VAL A 112 -2.57 -6.95 -4.65
N ASN A 113 -2.08 -5.91 -5.31
CA ASN A 113 -2.17 -5.83 -6.77
C ASN A 113 -1.23 -6.79 -7.48
N TYR A 114 -0.07 -7.04 -6.91
CA TYR A 114 0.99 -7.77 -7.60
C TYR A 114 1.49 -8.99 -6.83
N GLY A 115 1.01 -9.17 -5.60
CA GLY A 115 1.34 -10.37 -4.84
C GLY A 115 2.82 -10.55 -4.59
N ALA A 116 3.26 -11.79 -4.66
CA ALA A 116 4.65 -12.13 -4.37
C ALA A 116 5.63 -11.52 -5.36
N PHE A 117 5.12 -11.01 -6.48
CA PHE A 117 5.98 -10.38 -7.48
C PHE A 117 6.50 -9.02 -7.01
N ALA A 118 5.79 -8.39 -6.10
CA ALA A 118 6.16 -7.07 -5.60
C ALA A 118 7.25 -7.18 -4.54
N ALA A 119 8.14 -6.22 -4.54
CA ALA A 119 9.18 -6.11 -3.54
C ALA A 119 8.92 -4.89 -2.67
N PRO A 120 9.54 -4.81 -1.49
CA PRO A 120 9.38 -3.61 -0.66
C PRO A 120 9.74 -2.32 -1.40
N ASP A 121 10.73 -2.36 -2.27
CA ASP A 121 11.08 -1.19 -3.05
C ASP A 121 9.92 -0.70 -3.91
N ASP A 122 9.14 -1.63 -4.48
CA ASP A 122 8.00 -1.26 -5.29
C ASP A 122 6.92 -0.59 -4.45
N ALA A 123 6.70 -1.11 -3.25
CA ALA A 123 5.70 -0.52 -2.35
C ALA A 123 6.13 0.88 -1.91
N GLU A 124 7.41 1.07 -1.66
CA GLU A 124 7.91 2.39 -1.28
C GLU A 124 7.79 3.38 -2.43
N THR A 125 8.10 2.94 -3.64
CA THR A 125 7.98 3.78 -4.82
C THR A 125 6.53 4.20 -5.03
N PHE A 126 5.61 3.26 -4.92
CA PHE A 126 4.20 3.52 -5.12
C PHE A 126 3.65 4.50 -4.09
N GLY A 127 3.91 4.22 -2.81
CA GLY A 127 3.38 5.08 -1.75
C GLY A 127 3.94 6.48 -1.82
N ALA A 128 5.24 6.59 -2.09
CA ALA A 128 5.86 7.90 -2.20
C ALA A 128 5.24 8.70 -3.34
N ALA A 129 5.08 8.07 -4.51
CA ALA A 129 4.50 8.75 -5.65
C ALA A 129 3.06 9.18 -5.38
N ALA A 130 2.29 8.31 -4.73
CA ALA A 130 0.88 8.61 -4.45
C ALA A 130 0.71 9.76 -3.48
N LEU A 131 1.68 9.95 -2.60
CA LEU A 131 1.61 10.99 -1.59
C LEU A 131 2.44 12.24 -1.93
N GLY A 132 3.12 12.21 -3.06
CA GLY A 132 3.95 13.35 -3.46
C GLY A 132 5.21 13.49 -2.61
N LEU A 133 5.72 12.38 -2.12
CA LEU A 133 6.91 12.36 -1.27
C LEU A 133 8.06 11.70 -2.02
N THR A 134 9.28 11.93 -1.54
CA THR A 134 10.39 11.11 -2.00
C THR A 134 10.30 9.75 -1.32
N LYS A 135 11.00 8.77 -1.88
CA LYS A 135 11.03 7.45 -1.24
C LYS A 135 11.58 7.52 0.17
N ASP A 136 12.61 8.33 0.37
CA ASP A 136 13.19 8.48 1.70
C ASP A 136 12.21 9.08 2.68
N GLU A 137 11.47 10.09 2.24
CA GLU A 137 10.46 10.71 3.10
C GLU A 137 9.37 9.73 3.46
N TYR A 138 8.92 8.97 2.48
CA TYR A 138 7.86 7.99 2.73
C TYR A 138 8.35 6.89 3.66
N TYR A 139 9.55 6.36 3.40
CA TYR A 139 10.12 5.32 4.24
C TYR A 139 10.29 5.81 5.68
N HIS A 140 10.77 7.04 5.82
CA HIS A 140 10.93 7.64 7.15
C HIS A 140 9.59 7.72 7.89
N ALA A 141 8.56 8.15 7.17
CA ALA A 141 7.23 8.26 7.77
C ALA A 141 6.71 6.90 8.21
N LEU A 142 6.93 5.87 7.39
CA LEU A 142 6.51 4.52 7.76
C LEU A 142 7.26 4.03 8.99
N CYS A 143 8.54 4.31 9.05
CA CYS A 143 9.32 3.89 10.21
C CYS A 143 8.85 4.58 11.48
N GLN A 144 8.50 5.86 11.39
CA GLN A 144 7.99 6.57 12.55
C GLN A 144 6.67 5.98 13.02
N LEU A 145 5.82 5.57 12.09
CA LEU A 145 4.55 4.95 12.49
C LEU A 145 4.78 3.58 13.09
N ALA A 146 5.70 2.81 12.53
CA ALA A 146 6.02 1.51 13.09
C ALA A 146 6.61 1.64 14.50
N ASP A 147 7.43 2.66 14.72
CA ASP A 147 8.02 2.89 16.02
C ASP A 147 6.97 3.18 17.09
N GLN A 148 5.83 3.74 16.70
CA GLN A 148 4.76 3.98 17.65
C GLN A 148 4.18 2.69 18.19
N LEU A 149 4.35 1.59 17.48
CA LEU A 149 3.86 0.30 17.93
C LEU A 149 4.85 -0.42 18.82
N GLU A 150 6.10 0.05 18.82
CA GLU A 150 7.15 -0.65 19.51
C GLU A 150 7.57 -0.08 20.85
N PRO A 151 6.99 1.00 21.33
CA PRO A 151 7.55 1.59 22.56
C PRO A 151 7.49 0.62 23.69
N ASP A 152 6.53 -0.27 23.68
CA ASP A 152 6.42 -1.22 24.76
C ASP A 152 7.27 -2.43 24.54
N ALA A 153 7.62 -2.69 23.33
CA ALA A 153 8.53 -3.77 23.07
C ALA A 153 9.90 -3.45 23.58
N LEU A 154 10.16 -2.19 23.77
CA LEU A 154 11.38 -1.84 24.38
C LEU A 154 11.23 -2.11 25.82
N PRO A 155 12.16 -2.64 26.39
CA PRO A 155 12.08 -2.96 27.76
C PRO A 155 12.09 -1.72 28.47
N GLY A 156 11.46 -1.06 28.18
CA GLY A 156 11.39 0.14 29.02
C GLY A 156 12.04 -0.17 29.51
#